data_9cff896a03c41ad39a254c221d836f02
#
_entry.id   9cff896a03c41ad39a254c221d836f02
#
_cell.length_a   1.000
_cell.length_b   1.000
_cell.length_c   1.000
_cell.angle_alpha   90.00
_cell.angle_beta   90.00
_cell.angle_gamma   90.00
#
_symmetry.space_group_name_H-M   'P 1'
#
loop_
_entity.id
_entity.type
_entity.pdbx_description
1 polymer ?
#
loop_
_entity_poly.entity_id
_entity_poly.type
_entity_poly.pdbx_seq_one_letter_code
_entity_poly.pdbx_strand_id
1 'polypeptide(L)'
;MNDIYYAIASYHRPKCKTYHALKECGIEDERIVISLNDSNDFKTYVEALGSQAQIITRRGNNVASNRNNILNYFENGAKIILLDDDIRDFRKWEEKQGNKCGAQKKITELDKTFNEVFSFMQKNNIHFMGCLPTTNNMNIASYVKKGETYSFNTLVQGGLCFVIKSAEIKFDEKWDMLEDYELNLRMIRQGYIIARVNNIVPNKSLMGKEKGGMYDRYQRGEQQLWLRRLVKKYPDMVTKKDRTVLLKRKWRI
;
A
#
# COMPACT_ATOMS: atom_id res chain seq x y z
N MET A 1 17.35 12.59 12.34
CA MET A 1 16.98 11.54 11.36
C MET A 1 15.55 11.84 10.95
N ASN A 2 15.22 11.85 9.65
CA ASN A 2 13.81 12.03 9.28
C ASN A 2 13.08 10.70 9.61
N ASP A 3 12.20 10.75 10.60
CA ASP A 3 11.46 9.59 11.07
C ASP A 3 10.53 9.06 10.01
N ILE A 4 10.35 7.73 10.01
CA ILE A 4 9.33 7.07 9.19
C ILE A 4 8.01 7.09 9.96
N TYR A 5 6.95 7.52 9.32
CA TYR A 5 5.59 7.47 9.84
C TYR A 5 4.81 6.31 9.21
N TYR A 6 4.04 5.63 10.03
CA TYR A 6 3.19 4.51 9.65
C TYR A 6 1.73 4.96 9.66
N ALA A 7 1.11 5.07 8.49
CA ALA A 7 -0.21 5.62 8.36
C ALA A 7 -1.21 4.58 7.82
N ILE A 8 -2.23 4.28 8.60
CA ILE A 8 -3.21 3.22 8.36
C ILE A 8 -4.52 3.85 7.90
N ALA A 9 -4.97 3.49 6.70
CA ALA A 9 -6.32 3.80 6.24
C ALA A 9 -7.28 2.71 6.72
N SER A 10 -8.22 3.07 7.60
CA SER A 10 -9.13 2.09 8.19
C SER A 10 -10.61 2.49 8.07
N TYR A 11 -11.49 1.47 7.98
CA TYR A 11 -12.94 1.63 7.86
C TYR A 11 -13.66 0.42 8.46
N HIS A 12 -14.43 0.64 9.53
CA HIS A 12 -15.23 -0.36 10.25
C HIS A 12 -14.42 -1.60 10.71
N ARG A 13 -13.15 -1.41 11.11
CA ARG A 13 -12.27 -2.46 11.65
C ARG A 13 -11.50 -1.99 12.88
N PRO A 14 -12.19 -1.74 14.01
CA PRO A 14 -11.55 -1.17 15.20
C PRO A 14 -10.44 -2.05 15.79
N LYS A 15 -10.47 -3.37 15.59
CA LYS A 15 -9.39 -4.29 16.00
C LYS A 15 -8.11 -4.16 15.16
N CYS A 16 -8.03 -3.23 14.25
CA CYS A 16 -6.91 -2.86 13.39
C CYS A 16 -5.64 -3.74 13.51
N LYS A 17 -5.61 -4.87 12.79
CA LYS A 17 -4.50 -5.84 12.89
C LYS A 17 -3.14 -5.21 12.61
N THR A 18 -3.10 -4.26 11.68
CA THR A 18 -1.89 -3.54 11.29
C THR A 18 -1.31 -2.73 12.43
N TYR A 19 -2.16 -2.08 13.25
CA TYR A 19 -1.70 -1.37 14.44
C TYR A 19 -0.98 -2.33 15.40
N HIS A 20 -1.59 -3.47 15.72
CA HIS A 20 -0.99 -4.45 16.61
C HIS A 20 0.32 -5.02 16.02
N ALA A 21 0.37 -5.29 14.70
CA ALA A 21 1.59 -5.76 14.04
C ALA A 21 2.74 -4.75 14.11
N LEU A 22 2.44 -3.44 14.03
CA LEU A 22 3.42 -2.38 14.21
C LEU A 22 3.92 -2.31 15.66
N LYS A 23 3.01 -2.39 16.62
CA LYS A 23 3.38 -2.42 18.07
C LYS A 23 4.25 -3.62 18.42
N GLU A 24 3.98 -4.80 17.85
CA GLU A 24 4.83 -5.99 17.98
C GLU A 24 6.24 -5.79 17.41
N CYS A 25 6.41 -4.90 16.45
CA CYS A 25 7.71 -4.52 15.88
C CYS A 25 8.38 -3.34 16.62
N GLY A 26 7.81 -2.90 17.77
CA GLY A 26 8.38 -1.83 18.60
C GLY A 26 8.18 -0.42 18.04
N ILE A 27 7.21 -0.22 17.13
CA ILE A 27 6.92 1.12 16.63
C ILE A 27 6.12 1.92 17.67
N GLU A 28 6.62 3.10 18.00
CA GLU A 28 6.02 4.01 18.98
C GLU A 28 4.71 4.63 18.45
N ASP A 29 3.76 4.92 19.34
CA ASP A 29 2.43 5.42 18.98
C ASP A 29 2.48 6.77 18.27
N GLU A 30 3.44 7.62 18.61
CA GLU A 30 3.67 8.93 18.00
C GLU A 30 4.03 8.85 16.51
N ARG A 31 4.41 7.69 16.06
CA ARG A 31 4.77 7.42 14.67
C ARG A 31 3.70 6.64 13.91
N ILE A 32 2.59 6.28 14.59
CA ILE A 32 1.47 5.54 13.99
C ILE A 32 0.26 6.46 13.91
N VAL A 33 -0.24 6.71 12.69
CA VAL A 33 -1.44 7.50 12.46
C VAL A 33 -2.52 6.62 11.84
N ILE A 34 -3.70 6.58 12.42
CA ILE A 34 -4.85 5.84 11.91
C ILE A 34 -5.87 6.85 11.38
N SER A 35 -6.14 6.80 10.08
CA SER A 35 -7.15 7.66 9.46
C SER A 35 -8.46 6.90 9.29
N LEU A 36 -9.53 7.43 9.88
CA LEU A 36 -10.88 6.89 9.77
C LEU A 36 -11.66 7.63 8.70
N ASN A 37 -12.34 6.87 7.86
CA ASN A 37 -13.22 7.42 6.83
C ASN A 37 -14.55 7.92 7.40
N ASP A 38 -14.96 7.41 8.57
CA ASP A 38 -16.16 7.80 9.30
C ASP A 38 -15.80 8.22 10.73
N SER A 39 -16.15 9.45 11.10
CA SER A 39 -15.94 9.97 12.46
C SER A 39 -16.79 9.25 13.51
N ASN A 40 -17.89 8.59 13.12
CA ASN A 40 -18.71 7.81 14.04
C ASN A 40 -17.94 6.58 14.60
N ASP A 41 -16.96 6.10 13.89
CA ASP A 41 -16.11 4.99 14.33
C ASP A 41 -15.11 5.39 15.43
N PHE A 42 -14.85 6.69 15.62
CA PHE A 42 -13.78 7.19 16.50
C PHE A 42 -13.79 6.58 17.90
N LYS A 43 -14.95 6.63 18.57
CA LYS A 43 -15.10 6.10 19.93
C LYS A 43 -14.77 4.61 20.00
N THR A 44 -15.27 3.83 19.04
CA THR A 44 -15.03 2.38 18.98
C THR A 44 -13.55 2.04 18.75
N TYR A 45 -12.84 2.87 17.96
CA TYR A 45 -11.39 2.68 17.77
C TYR A 45 -10.60 3.06 19.01
N VAL A 46 -10.92 4.15 19.70
CA VAL A 46 -10.29 4.53 20.98
C VAL A 46 -10.49 3.43 22.03
N GLU A 47 -11.70 2.88 22.14
CA GLU A 47 -12.01 1.77 23.07
C GLU A 47 -11.21 0.50 22.72
N ALA A 48 -10.98 0.21 21.43
CA ALA A 48 -10.30 -0.99 20.97
C ALA A 48 -8.77 -0.90 21.01
N LEU A 49 -8.19 0.28 20.78
CA LEU A 49 -6.75 0.49 20.58
C LEU A 49 -6.08 1.25 21.73
N GLY A 50 -6.87 1.86 22.60
CA GLY A 50 -6.39 2.73 23.68
C GLY A 50 -6.30 4.20 23.27
N SER A 51 -6.23 5.06 24.29
CA SER A 51 -6.20 6.53 24.12
C SER A 51 -4.88 7.07 23.55
N GLN A 52 -3.84 6.25 23.46
CA GLN A 52 -2.52 6.66 22.93
C GLN A 52 -2.44 6.58 21.41
N ALA A 53 -3.35 5.83 20.75
CA ALA A 53 -3.35 5.74 19.29
C ALA A 53 -3.68 7.10 18.65
N GLN A 54 -2.84 7.57 17.73
CA GLN A 54 -3.11 8.80 17.00
C GLN A 54 -4.18 8.54 15.93
N ILE A 55 -5.40 8.96 16.20
CA ILE A 55 -6.54 8.78 15.30
C ILE A 55 -6.93 10.12 14.70
N ILE A 56 -6.91 10.20 13.37
CA ILE A 56 -7.42 11.34 12.62
C ILE A 56 -8.72 10.96 11.93
N THR A 57 -9.66 11.89 11.90
CA THR A 57 -10.95 11.69 11.25
C THR A 57 -11.17 12.78 10.22
N ARG A 58 -11.74 12.41 9.10
CA ARG A 58 -12.27 13.36 8.12
C ARG A 58 -13.51 12.73 7.50
N ARG A 59 -14.49 13.55 7.20
CA ARG A 59 -15.61 13.10 6.35
C ARG A 59 -15.07 12.82 4.95
N GLY A 60 -14.92 11.56 4.63
CA GLY A 60 -14.58 11.06 3.30
C GLY A 60 -15.61 10.04 2.87
N ASN A 61 -15.75 9.85 1.56
CA ASN A 61 -16.76 8.93 1.02
C ASN A 61 -16.15 7.60 0.55
N ASN A 62 -14.80 7.49 0.52
CA ASN A 62 -14.11 6.32 -0.01
C ASN A 62 -12.65 6.23 0.46
N VAL A 63 -11.96 5.16 0.04
CA VAL A 63 -10.56 4.90 0.37
C VAL A 63 -9.61 5.97 -0.17
N ALA A 64 -9.90 6.55 -1.34
CA ALA A 64 -9.07 7.61 -1.93
C ALA A 64 -9.07 8.87 -1.05
N SER A 65 -10.25 9.30 -0.58
CA SER A 65 -10.37 10.43 0.34
C SER A 65 -9.69 10.16 1.69
N ASN A 66 -9.77 8.92 2.19
CA ASN A 66 -9.10 8.53 3.43
C ASN A 66 -7.56 8.58 3.28
N ARG A 67 -7.02 8.08 2.18
CA ARG A 67 -5.57 8.18 1.88
C ARG A 67 -5.12 9.63 1.67
N ASN A 68 -5.94 10.47 1.03
CA ASN A 68 -5.65 11.91 0.93
C ASN A 68 -5.66 12.60 2.30
N ASN A 69 -6.54 12.19 3.21
CA ASN A 69 -6.54 12.70 4.57
C ASN A 69 -5.20 12.42 5.27
N ILE A 70 -4.68 11.20 5.12
CA ILE A 70 -3.32 10.84 5.60
C ILE A 70 -2.28 11.75 4.96
N LEU A 71 -2.25 11.84 3.63
CA LEU A 71 -1.25 12.65 2.92
C LEU A 71 -1.29 14.14 3.32
N ASN A 72 -2.47 14.68 3.61
CA ASN A 72 -2.63 16.07 4.04
C ASN A 72 -2.22 16.30 5.51
N TYR A 73 -2.09 15.26 6.32
CA TYR A 73 -1.65 15.34 7.70
C TYR A 73 -0.14 15.59 7.81
N PHE A 74 0.63 15.16 6.83
CA PHE A 74 2.09 15.24 6.83
C PHE A 74 2.61 16.35 5.91
N GLU A 75 3.74 16.93 6.29
CA GLU A 75 4.47 17.92 5.50
C GLU A 75 5.18 17.30 4.30
N ASN A 76 5.47 18.11 3.28
CA ASN A 76 6.25 17.64 2.13
C ASN A 76 7.64 17.16 2.55
N GLY A 77 8.11 16.08 1.94
CA GLY A 77 9.36 15.42 2.29
C GLY A 77 9.24 14.35 3.37
N ALA A 78 8.10 14.26 4.09
CA ALA A 78 7.88 13.20 5.08
C ALA A 78 7.94 11.81 4.44
N LYS A 79 8.55 10.86 5.15
CA LYS A 79 8.60 9.44 4.78
C LYS A 79 7.42 8.73 5.40
N ILE A 80 6.47 8.29 4.59
CA ILE A 80 5.22 7.70 5.03
C ILE A 80 5.09 6.29 4.49
N ILE A 81 4.75 5.35 5.35
CA ILE A 81 4.28 4.01 4.95
C ILE A 81 2.75 4.03 4.99
N LEU A 82 2.11 4.00 3.82
CA LEU A 82 0.66 3.84 3.71
C LEU A 82 0.29 2.36 3.83
N LEU A 83 -0.62 2.04 4.75
CA LEU A 83 -0.99 0.68 5.12
C LEU A 83 -2.51 0.48 5.07
N ASP A 84 -2.94 -0.72 4.64
CA ASP A 84 -4.28 -1.21 4.94
C ASP A 84 -4.37 -1.68 6.41
N ASP A 85 -5.56 -1.83 6.96
CA ASP A 85 -5.82 -2.16 8.38
C ASP A 85 -5.82 -3.66 8.71
N ASP A 86 -5.59 -4.54 7.71
CA ASP A 86 -5.70 -6.00 7.83
C ASP A 86 -4.35 -6.75 7.75
N ILE A 87 -3.23 -6.04 7.85
CA ILE A 87 -1.89 -6.63 7.83
C ILE A 87 -1.60 -7.27 9.18
N ARG A 88 -1.18 -8.54 9.18
CA ARG A 88 -0.87 -9.34 10.38
C ARG A 88 0.61 -9.31 10.73
N ASP A 89 1.47 -9.29 9.73
CA ASP A 89 2.92 -9.16 9.85
C ASP A 89 3.52 -8.70 8.52
N PHE A 90 4.79 -8.29 8.56
CA PHE A 90 5.58 -7.87 7.40
C PHE A 90 6.65 -8.94 7.17
N ARG A 91 6.88 -9.32 5.90
CA ARG A 91 7.80 -10.39 5.56
C ARG A 91 8.79 -9.96 4.48
N LYS A 92 10.03 -10.43 4.64
CA LYS A 92 11.08 -10.32 3.61
C LYS A 92 11.38 -11.71 3.08
N TRP A 93 11.43 -11.85 1.77
CA TRP A 93 11.85 -13.09 1.13
C TRP A 93 13.36 -13.17 1.12
N GLU A 94 13.89 -14.33 1.50
CA GLU A 94 15.31 -14.64 1.49
C GLU A 94 15.57 -15.93 0.73
N GLU A 95 16.66 -15.95 -0.03
CA GLU A 95 17.13 -17.18 -0.67
C GLU A 95 17.64 -18.14 0.40
N LYS A 96 17.27 -19.42 0.28
CA LYS A 96 17.84 -20.49 1.11
C LYS A 96 18.76 -21.34 0.26
N GLN A 97 19.97 -21.58 0.75
CA GLN A 97 20.88 -22.56 0.13
C GLN A 97 20.16 -23.91 -0.03
N GLY A 98 20.21 -24.47 -1.23
CA GLY A 98 19.58 -25.76 -1.54
C GLY A 98 18.05 -25.74 -1.74
N ASN A 99 17.38 -24.63 -1.47
CA ASN A 99 15.94 -24.50 -1.69
C ASN A 99 15.64 -23.58 -2.88
N LYS A 100 15.11 -24.18 -3.97
CA LYS A 100 14.76 -23.45 -5.21
C LYS A 100 13.72 -22.32 -5.00
N CYS A 101 12.89 -22.40 -3.96
CA CYS A 101 11.82 -21.44 -3.74
C CYS A 101 12.15 -20.33 -2.73
N GLY A 102 13.24 -20.46 -1.94
CA GLY A 102 13.51 -19.52 -0.84
C GLY A 102 12.43 -19.57 0.25
N ALA A 103 12.46 -18.64 1.19
CA ALA A 103 11.48 -18.53 2.25
C ALA A 103 11.20 -17.06 2.64
N GLN A 104 10.00 -16.80 3.13
CA GLN A 104 9.64 -15.54 3.74
C GLN A 104 9.94 -15.61 5.24
N LYS A 105 10.62 -14.58 5.76
CA LYS A 105 10.84 -14.40 7.20
C LYS A 105 10.08 -13.15 7.67
N LYS A 106 9.55 -13.20 8.89
CA LYS A 106 8.96 -12.02 9.54
C LYS A 106 10.06 -10.96 9.73
N ILE A 107 9.76 -9.73 9.37
CA ILE A 107 10.62 -8.57 9.62
C ILE A 107 10.35 -8.11 11.03
N THR A 108 11.37 -8.03 11.87
CA THR A 108 11.31 -7.51 13.24
C THR A 108 11.88 -6.10 13.33
N GLU A 109 12.84 -5.75 12.48
CA GLU A 109 13.47 -4.43 12.40
C GLU A 109 12.86 -3.63 11.21
N LEU A 110 11.58 -3.19 11.36
CA LEU A 110 10.88 -2.50 10.27
C LEU A 110 11.59 -1.23 9.83
N ASP A 111 11.97 -0.37 10.77
CA ASP A 111 12.63 0.90 10.46
C ASP A 111 13.90 0.73 9.65
N LYS A 112 14.73 -0.24 10.02
CA LYS A 112 15.96 -0.56 9.29
C LYS A 112 15.65 -1.00 7.86
N THR A 113 14.74 -1.98 7.72
CA THR A 113 14.35 -2.54 6.42
C THR A 113 13.71 -1.47 5.53
N PHE A 114 12.84 -0.64 6.09
CA PHE A 114 12.12 0.36 5.32
C PHE A 114 12.98 1.61 5.00
N ASN A 115 13.96 1.94 5.85
CA ASN A 115 14.95 2.96 5.51
C ASN A 115 15.82 2.56 4.30
N GLU A 116 16.13 1.28 4.11
CA GLU A 116 16.80 0.79 2.88
C GLU A 116 15.96 1.11 1.64
N VAL A 117 14.63 0.91 1.72
CA VAL A 117 13.69 1.24 0.63
C VAL A 117 13.62 2.74 0.38
N PHE A 118 13.49 3.56 1.43
CA PHE A 118 13.47 5.02 1.28
C PHE A 118 14.79 5.57 0.74
N SER A 119 15.92 5.02 1.14
CA SER A 119 17.24 5.38 0.59
C SER A 119 17.32 5.09 -0.90
N PHE A 120 16.80 3.92 -1.33
CA PHE A 120 16.67 3.60 -2.75
C PHE A 120 15.75 4.58 -3.49
N MET A 121 14.59 4.93 -2.91
CA MET A 121 13.64 5.88 -3.49
C MET A 121 14.29 7.26 -3.67
N GLN A 122 14.98 7.77 -2.66
CA GLN A 122 15.67 9.07 -2.72
C GLN A 122 16.74 9.08 -3.79
N LYS A 123 17.58 8.03 -3.85
CA LYS A 123 18.66 7.90 -4.85
C LYS A 123 18.12 7.91 -6.29
N ASN A 124 16.91 7.38 -6.51
CA ASN A 124 16.30 7.22 -7.83
C ASN A 124 15.20 8.25 -8.12
N ASN A 125 15.02 9.26 -7.28
CA ASN A 125 13.97 10.28 -7.39
C ASN A 125 12.55 9.68 -7.52
N ILE A 126 12.27 8.65 -6.69
CA ILE A 126 10.98 7.97 -6.64
C ILE A 126 10.20 8.48 -5.45
N HIS A 127 8.98 8.98 -5.67
CA HIS A 127 8.12 9.49 -4.60
C HIS A 127 7.03 8.50 -4.16
N PHE A 128 6.70 7.51 -4.99
CA PHE A 128 5.70 6.49 -4.68
C PHE A 128 6.18 5.10 -5.10
N MET A 129 6.18 4.16 -4.17
CA MET A 129 6.59 2.77 -4.39
C MET A 129 5.65 1.83 -3.61
N GLY A 130 5.34 0.68 -4.18
CA GLY A 130 4.58 -0.36 -3.48
C GLY A 130 5.37 -1.64 -3.25
N CYS A 131 4.72 -2.64 -2.66
CA CYS A 131 5.24 -3.99 -2.50
C CYS A 131 4.61 -4.97 -3.50
N LEU A 132 5.22 -6.14 -3.62
CA LEU A 132 4.63 -7.24 -4.37
C LEU A 132 3.37 -7.74 -3.64
N PRO A 133 2.18 -7.74 -4.28
CA PRO A 133 0.92 -8.02 -3.60
C PRO A 133 0.64 -9.53 -3.52
N THR A 134 1.63 -10.33 -3.14
CA THR A 134 1.49 -11.79 -3.04
C THR A 134 2.38 -12.36 -1.96
N THR A 135 1.89 -13.37 -1.24
CA THR A 135 2.66 -14.18 -0.31
C THR A 135 3.10 -15.51 -0.93
N ASN A 136 2.88 -15.70 -2.22
CA ASN A 136 3.32 -16.92 -2.92
C ASN A 136 4.83 -16.86 -3.20
N ASN A 137 5.58 -17.74 -2.54
CA ASN A 137 7.05 -17.82 -2.66
C ASN A 137 7.54 -18.02 -4.10
N MET A 138 6.82 -18.78 -4.93
CA MET A 138 7.21 -18.98 -6.33
C MET A 138 7.13 -17.69 -7.14
N ASN A 139 6.07 -16.89 -6.91
CA ASN A 139 5.91 -15.61 -7.58
C ASN A 139 7.01 -14.63 -7.15
N ILE A 140 7.32 -14.56 -5.85
CA ILE A 140 8.39 -13.71 -5.31
C ILE A 140 9.73 -14.15 -5.89
N ALA A 141 10.04 -15.44 -5.83
CA ALA A 141 11.28 -16.02 -6.35
C ALA A 141 11.47 -15.75 -7.85
N SER A 142 10.39 -15.67 -8.64
CA SER A 142 10.48 -15.38 -10.08
C SER A 142 11.09 -14.00 -10.39
N TYR A 143 10.91 -13.03 -9.49
CA TYR A 143 11.53 -11.70 -9.60
C TYR A 143 12.93 -11.70 -8.97
N VAL A 144 13.05 -12.12 -7.71
CA VAL A 144 14.27 -11.96 -6.92
C VAL A 144 15.43 -12.79 -7.48
N LYS A 145 15.19 -14.01 -7.99
CA LYS A 145 16.22 -14.85 -8.62
C LYS A 145 16.78 -14.28 -9.92
N LYS A 146 16.07 -13.36 -10.55
CA LYS A 146 16.59 -12.61 -11.70
C LYS A 146 17.39 -11.37 -11.31
N GLY A 147 17.62 -11.16 -10.03
CA GLY A 147 18.22 -9.93 -9.51
C GLY A 147 17.27 -8.74 -9.49
N GLU A 148 15.99 -8.96 -9.76
CA GLU A 148 14.95 -7.91 -9.83
C GLU A 148 14.38 -7.61 -8.43
N THR A 149 15.21 -7.11 -7.50
CA THR A 149 14.72 -6.66 -6.18
C THR A 149 13.71 -5.53 -6.32
N TYR A 150 13.85 -4.71 -7.34
CA TYR A 150 12.95 -3.61 -7.67
C TYR A 150 12.44 -3.74 -9.11
N SER A 151 11.18 -3.38 -9.33
CA SER A 151 10.58 -3.25 -10.66
C SER A 151 10.11 -1.82 -10.87
N PHE A 152 10.38 -1.26 -12.04
CA PHE A 152 10.02 0.10 -12.39
C PHE A 152 8.81 0.13 -13.33
N ASN A 153 8.11 1.25 -13.34
CA ASN A 153 6.88 1.46 -14.12
C ASN A 153 6.01 0.22 -14.13
N THR A 154 5.60 -0.18 -12.94
CA THR A 154 4.67 -1.29 -12.71
C THR A 154 3.48 -0.82 -11.90
N LEU A 155 2.33 -1.46 -12.08
CA LEU A 155 1.16 -1.15 -11.28
C LEU A 155 1.37 -1.73 -9.87
N VAL A 156 1.28 -0.87 -8.86
CA VAL A 156 1.37 -1.24 -7.46
C VAL A 156 0.01 -1.16 -6.79
N GLN A 157 -0.24 -2.05 -5.85
CA GLN A 157 -1.47 -2.12 -5.08
C GLN A 157 -1.28 -1.46 -3.71
N GLY A 158 -2.32 -0.85 -3.19
CA GLY A 158 -2.31 0.02 -2.03
C GLY A 158 -2.17 -0.65 -0.66
N GLY A 159 -1.91 -1.95 -0.56
CA GLY A 159 -1.85 -2.62 0.75
C GLY A 159 -0.67 -2.24 1.63
N LEU A 160 0.48 -1.97 1.01
CA LEU A 160 1.69 -1.44 1.64
C LEU A 160 2.41 -0.57 0.60
N CYS A 161 2.45 0.73 0.82
CA CYS A 161 3.15 1.67 -0.05
C CYS A 161 4.10 2.57 0.73
N PHE A 162 5.25 2.85 0.13
CA PHE A 162 6.23 3.81 0.59
C PHE A 162 6.01 5.13 -0.15
N VAL A 163 5.92 6.21 0.58
CA VAL A 163 5.66 7.55 0.04
C VAL A 163 6.68 8.54 0.60
N ILE A 164 7.37 9.25 -0.28
CA ILE A 164 8.04 10.50 0.08
C ILE A 164 7.05 11.59 -0.30
N LYS A 165 6.43 12.22 0.69
CA LYS A 165 5.32 13.13 0.50
C LYS A 165 5.70 14.27 -0.45
N SER A 166 4.89 14.48 -1.46
CA SER A 166 4.97 15.63 -2.38
C SER A 166 3.55 16.05 -2.80
N ALA A 167 3.41 17.23 -3.35
CA ALA A 167 2.12 17.78 -3.76
C ALA A 167 1.48 16.99 -4.91
N GLU A 168 2.30 16.31 -5.72
CA GLU A 168 1.86 15.54 -6.89
C GLU A 168 1.17 14.23 -6.49
N ILE A 169 1.49 13.69 -5.30
CA ILE A 169 0.87 12.46 -4.80
C ILE A 169 -0.47 12.79 -4.17
N LYS A 170 -1.51 12.63 -4.97
CA LYS A 170 -2.90 12.84 -4.56
C LYS A 170 -3.79 11.82 -5.24
N PHE A 171 -4.59 11.10 -4.48
CA PHE A 171 -5.58 10.16 -5.03
C PHE A 171 -6.77 10.92 -5.63
N ASP A 172 -7.29 10.45 -6.76
CA ASP A 172 -8.52 10.98 -7.35
C ASP A 172 -9.74 10.44 -6.58
N GLU A 173 -10.38 11.28 -5.78
CA GLU A 173 -11.51 10.92 -4.91
C GLU A 173 -12.78 10.50 -5.66
N LYS A 174 -12.79 10.63 -7.00
CA LYS A 174 -13.83 10.08 -7.87
C LYS A 174 -13.68 8.57 -8.11
N TRP A 175 -12.61 7.97 -7.57
CA TRP A 175 -12.30 6.54 -7.68
C TRP A 175 -12.56 5.84 -6.36
N ASP A 176 -13.67 5.13 -6.30
CA ASP A 176 -14.03 4.35 -5.11
C ASP A 176 -13.31 3.01 -5.00
N MET A 177 -12.79 2.50 -6.12
CA MET A 177 -11.94 1.31 -6.19
C MET A 177 -10.88 1.50 -7.26
N LEU A 178 -9.72 0.84 -7.10
CA LEU A 178 -8.56 0.94 -8.01
C LEU A 178 -8.00 2.37 -8.08
N GLU A 179 -8.16 3.15 -7.02
CA GLU A 179 -7.60 4.49 -6.86
C GLU A 179 -6.08 4.46 -6.86
N ASP A 180 -5.48 3.35 -6.39
CA ASP A 180 -4.06 3.06 -6.45
C ASP A 180 -3.58 2.88 -7.90
N TYR A 181 -4.29 2.10 -8.70
CA TYR A 181 -3.97 1.92 -10.12
C TYR A 181 -4.15 3.22 -10.91
N GLU A 182 -5.20 3.99 -10.58
CA GLU A 182 -5.40 5.30 -11.21
C GLU A 182 -4.23 6.24 -10.91
N LEU A 183 -3.84 6.35 -9.64
CA LEU A 183 -2.68 7.14 -9.23
C LEU A 183 -1.41 6.73 -10.00
N ASN A 184 -1.10 5.42 -10.04
CA ASN A 184 0.06 4.91 -10.76
C ASN A 184 0.06 5.31 -12.23
N LEU A 185 -1.07 5.11 -12.93
CA LEU A 185 -1.17 5.41 -14.35
C LEU A 185 -1.06 6.91 -14.63
N ARG A 186 -1.68 7.73 -13.78
CA ARG A 186 -1.61 9.18 -13.90
C ARG A 186 -0.19 9.69 -13.68
N MET A 187 0.50 9.21 -12.66
CA MET A 187 1.88 9.58 -12.39
C MET A 187 2.84 9.13 -13.50
N ILE A 188 2.72 7.89 -13.97
CA ILE A 188 3.54 7.39 -15.11
C ILE A 188 3.29 8.23 -16.37
N ARG A 189 2.04 8.62 -16.64
CA ARG A 189 1.70 9.48 -17.78
C ARG A 189 2.33 10.88 -17.68
N GLN A 190 2.49 11.37 -16.45
CA GLN A 190 3.15 12.65 -16.15
C GLN A 190 4.69 12.56 -16.13
N GLY A 191 5.26 11.38 -16.40
CA GLY A 191 6.71 11.17 -16.43
C GLY A 191 7.34 10.78 -15.09
N TYR A 192 6.55 10.56 -14.04
CA TYR A 192 7.07 10.07 -12.76
C TYR A 192 7.36 8.58 -12.80
N ILE A 193 8.38 8.16 -12.07
CA ILE A 193 8.72 6.75 -11.92
C ILE A 193 7.90 6.17 -10.76
N ILE A 194 7.13 5.13 -11.05
CA ILE A 194 6.49 4.27 -10.06
C ILE A 194 7.30 3.00 -9.95
N ALA A 195 7.64 2.60 -8.74
CA ALA A 195 8.42 1.39 -8.50
C ALA A 195 7.72 0.43 -7.53
N ARG A 196 8.24 -0.78 -7.46
CA ARG A 196 7.79 -1.83 -6.56
C ARG A 196 8.98 -2.60 -6.02
N VAL A 197 9.02 -2.79 -4.70
CA VAL A 197 9.94 -3.73 -4.06
C VAL A 197 9.36 -5.14 -4.14
N ASN A 198 10.17 -6.10 -4.60
CA ASN A 198 9.68 -7.45 -4.91
C ASN A 198 9.95 -8.48 -3.81
N ASN A 199 10.82 -8.19 -2.86
CA ASN A 199 11.20 -9.10 -1.78
C ASN A 199 10.57 -8.75 -0.42
N ILE A 200 9.77 -7.69 -0.34
CA ILE A 200 9.00 -7.31 0.85
C ILE A 200 7.53 -7.49 0.54
N VAL A 201 6.81 -8.18 1.44
CA VAL A 201 5.39 -8.46 1.26
C VAL A 201 4.62 -8.28 2.58
N PRO A 202 3.43 -7.65 2.56
CA PRO A 202 2.54 -7.64 3.69
C PRO A 202 1.80 -8.98 3.77
N ASN A 203 1.81 -9.62 4.93
CA ASN A 203 0.97 -10.78 5.22
C ASN A 203 -0.42 -10.31 5.62
N LYS A 204 -1.32 -10.26 4.67
CA LYS A 204 -2.70 -9.81 4.87
C LYS A 204 -3.71 -10.80 4.32
N SER A 205 -4.96 -10.59 4.65
CA SER A 205 -6.06 -11.38 4.13
C SER A 205 -6.20 -11.22 2.62
N LEU A 206 -6.72 -12.26 1.98
CA LEU A 206 -7.07 -12.17 0.57
C LEU A 206 -8.18 -11.13 0.38
N MET A 207 -8.08 -10.38 -0.71
CA MET A 207 -9.05 -9.36 -1.10
C MET A 207 -10.50 -9.87 -1.05
N GLY A 208 -11.39 -9.15 -0.35
CA GLY A 208 -12.80 -9.49 -0.24
C GLY A 208 -13.10 -10.74 0.61
N LYS A 209 -12.21 -11.17 1.50
CA LYS A 209 -12.43 -12.33 2.39
C LYS A 209 -12.81 -11.95 3.82
N GLU A 210 -12.37 -10.79 4.31
CA GLU A 210 -12.70 -10.32 5.66
C GLU A 210 -13.74 -9.20 5.61
N LYS A 211 -14.73 -9.25 6.51
CA LYS A 211 -15.75 -8.20 6.67
C LYS A 211 -15.10 -6.86 7.04
N GLY A 212 -15.75 -5.76 6.70
CA GLY A 212 -15.24 -4.40 6.83
C GLY A 212 -14.46 -3.93 5.61
N GLY A 213 -14.01 -2.69 5.60
CA GLY A 213 -13.35 -2.09 4.44
C GLY A 213 -14.20 -2.17 3.17
N MET A 214 -13.61 -2.71 2.11
CA MET A 214 -14.27 -2.83 0.79
C MET A 214 -15.02 -4.16 0.57
N TYR A 215 -15.22 -4.98 1.63
CA TYR A 215 -15.78 -6.32 1.53
C TYR A 215 -17.07 -6.39 0.71
N ASP A 216 -18.10 -5.61 1.08
CA ASP A 216 -19.42 -5.65 0.44
C ASP A 216 -19.36 -5.26 -1.05
N ARG A 217 -18.48 -4.33 -1.41
CA ARG A 217 -18.27 -3.90 -2.79
C ARG A 217 -17.64 -5.00 -3.65
N TYR A 218 -16.69 -5.77 -3.09
CA TYR A 218 -16.13 -6.95 -3.75
C TYR A 218 -17.17 -8.04 -3.93
N GLN A 219 -18.04 -8.28 -2.93
CA GLN A 219 -19.11 -9.27 -3.04
C GLN A 219 -20.12 -8.90 -4.14
N ARG A 220 -20.41 -7.62 -4.32
CA ARG A 220 -21.27 -7.12 -5.42
C ARG A 220 -20.58 -7.10 -6.79
N GLY A 221 -19.30 -7.48 -6.89
CA GLY A 221 -18.56 -7.51 -8.15
C GLY A 221 -18.25 -6.14 -8.75
N GLU A 222 -18.33 -5.06 -7.96
CA GLU A 222 -18.10 -3.68 -8.42
C GLU A 222 -16.69 -3.47 -9.01
N GLN A 223 -15.71 -4.28 -8.60
CA GLN A 223 -14.36 -4.22 -9.15
C GLN A 223 -14.32 -4.29 -10.69
N GLN A 224 -15.19 -5.11 -11.29
CA GLN A 224 -15.22 -5.24 -12.76
C GLN A 224 -15.69 -3.97 -13.47
N LEU A 225 -16.59 -3.21 -12.83
CA LEU A 225 -17.02 -1.89 -13.32
C LEU A 225 -15.84 -0.91 -13.33
N TRP A 226 -15.10 -0.85 -12.21
CA TRP A 226 -13.95 0.03 -12.07
C TRP A 226 -12.79 -0.34 -12.99
N LEU A 227 -12.54 -1.63 -13.22
CA LEU A 227 -11.58 -2.09 -14.22
C LEU A 227 -11.94 -1.61 -15.64
N ARG A 228 -13.21 -1.70 -16.04
CA ARG A 228 -13.68 -1.17 -17.34
C ARG A 228 -13.50 0.34 -17.42
N ARG A 229 -13.82 1.08 -16.34
CA ARG A 229 -13.62 2.53 -16.26
C ARG A 229 -12.12 2.89 -16.40
N LEU A 230 -11.23 2.14 -15.75
CA LEU A 230 -9.79 2.35 -15.84
C LEU A 230 -9.26 2.15 -17.26
N VAL A 231 -9.67 1.07 -17.93
CA VAL A 231 -9.29 0.78 -19.32
C VAL A 231 -9.83 1.86 -20.26
N LYS A 232 -11.05 2.36 -20.04
CA LYS A 232 -11.64 3.47 -20.82
C LYS A 232 -10.87 4.78 -20.62
N LYS A 233 -10.39 5.08 -19.40
CA LYS A 233 -9.61 6.30 -19.10
C LYS A 233 -8.19 6.24 -19.65
N TYR A 234 -7.58 5.03 -19.67
CA TYR A 234 -6.17 4.81 -20.05
C TYR A 234 -6.01 3.74 -21.15
N PRO A 235 -6.71 3.85 -22.30
CA PRO A 235 -6.72 2.80 -23.32
C PRO A 235 -5.36 2.57 -23.98
N ASP A 236 -4.51 3.60 -23.99
CA ASP A 236 -3.15 3.55 -24.54
C ASP A 236 -2.13 2.95 -23.57
N MET A 237 -2.43 2.92 -22.27
CA MET A 237 -1.52 2.48 -21.20
C MET A 237 -1.78 1.05 -20.75
N VAL A 238 -3.02 0.62 -20.64
CA VAL A 238 -3.36 -0.67 -20.05
C VAL A 238 -4.13 -1.59 -20.98
N THR A 239 -4.03 -2.90 -20.70
CA THR A 239 -4.86 -3.94 -21.28
C THR A 239 -5.56 -4.69 -20.14
N LYS A 240 -6.86 -4.94 -20.28
CA LYS A 240 -7.62 -5.76 -19.32
C LYS A 240 -7.17 -7.21 -19.40
N LYS A 241 -6.96 -7.83 -18.24
CA LYS A 241 -6.69 -9.26 -18.12
C LYS A 241 -7.49 -9.81 -16.94
N ASP A 242 -8.51 -10.62 -17.22
CA ASP A 242 -9.41 -11.23 -16.21
C ASP A 242 -9.89 -10.22 -15.16
N ARG A 243 -9.38 -10.35 -13.94
CA ARG A 243 -9.73 -9.52 -12.77
C ARG A 243 -8.78 -8.37 -12.51
N THR A 244 -7.88 -8.06 -13.45
CA THR A 244 -6.87 -7.00 -13.31
C THR A 244 -6.61 -6.31 -14.64
N VAL A 245 -5.68 -5.37 -14.63
CA VAL A 245 -5.11 -4.75 -15.84
C VAL A 245 -3.61 -4.94 -15.85
N LEU A 246 -3.05 -4.97 -17.05
CA LEU A 246 -1.60 -5.00 -17.27
C LEU A 246 -1.16 -3.73 -17.95
N LEU A 247 -0.08 -3.13 -17.48
CA LEU A 247 0.56 -2.02 -18.15
C LEU A 247 1.14 -2.49 -19.48
N LYS A 248 0.88 -1.77 -20.58
CA LYS A 248 1.41 -2.09 -21.90
C LYS A 248 2.93 -1.91 -21.94
N ARG A 249 3.61 -2.75 -22.76
CA ARG A 249 5.08 -2.82 -22.82
C ARG A 249 5.77 -1.47 -23.01
N LYS A 250 5.21 -0.59 -23.86
CA LYS A 250 5.78 0.74 -24.13
C LYS A 250 5.87 1.68 -22.93
N TRP A 251 5.16 1.37 -21.84
CA TRP A 251 5.14 2.14 -20.59
C TRP A 251 5.97 1.49 -19.47
N ARG A 252 6.50 0.28 -19.70
CA ARG A 252 7.41 -0.40 -18.75
C ARG A 252 8.84 0.05 -19.05
N ILE A 253 9.62 0.25 -17.98
CA ILE A 253 11.07 0.52 -18.07
C ILE A 253 11.82 -0.75 -17.73
#